data_0b0e82e95aa86f445396902dbe2998e7
#
_entry.id   0b0e82e95aa86f445396902dbe2998e7
#
_cell.length_a   1.000
_cell.length_b   1.000
_cell.length_c   1.000
_cell.angle_alpha   90.00
_cell.angle_beta   90.00
_cell.angle_gamma   90.00
#
_symmetry.space_group_name_H-M   'P 1'
#
loop_
_entity.id
_entity.type
_entity.pdbx_description
1 polymer ?
#
loop_
_entity_poly.entity_id
_entity_poly.type
_entity_poly.pdbx_seq_one_letter_code
_entity_poly.pdbx_strand_id
1 'polypeptide(L)'
;MLFRSAAPAQLYISEIAGPADAVPQDLPDFTLNPNYGVVDLVSGFQPDPHTVNVTAGGEYNAYQIPGCVGSISRAPDYRVNFTAGEAGLPLIFSAQSDADTTLVINDAAGNWVCDDDGGNEGLNPSITFTTPVSGQYDVWVGSYAEGDYPAAVLHVSELTSN
;
A
#
# COMPACT_ATOMS: atom_id res chain seq x y z
N MET A 1 17.56 -74.51 -0.06
CA MET A 1 17.58 -73.34 -0.92
C MET A 1 16.45 -72.43 -0.44
N LEU A 2 16.77 -71.39 0.29
CA LEU A 2 15.77 -70.48 0.92
C LEU A 2 15.52 -69.33 -0.03
N PHE A 3 14.33 -69.29 -0.63
CA PHE A 3 13.87 -68.10 -1.37
C PHE A 3 13.46 -67.03 -0.37
N ARG A 4 14.23 -65.95 -0.25
CA ARG A 4 13.77 -64.73 0.41
C ARG A 4 12.76 -64.04 -0.50
N SER A 5 11.51 -64.05 -0.08
CA SER A 5 10.50 -63.20 -0.63
C SER A 5 10.87 -61.75 -0.30
N ALA A 6 11.20 -60.95 -1.30
CA ALA A 6 11.36 -59.50 -1.14
C ALA A 6 9.96 -58.90 -1.03
N ALA A 7 9.69 -58.28 0.10
CA ALA A 7 8.48 -57.47 0.26
C ALA A 7 8.52 -56.30 -0.74
N PRO A 8 7.38 -55.95 -1.37
CA PRO A 8 7.35 -54.82 -2.28
C PRO A 8 7.64 -53.54 -1.49
N ALA A 9 8.67 -52.81 -1.94
CA ALA A 9 8.95 -51.50 -1.43
C ALA A 9 7.83 -50.57 -1.89
N GLN A 10 7.09 -50.00 -0.95
CA GLN A 10 6.16 -48.93 -1.26
C GLN A 10 6.93 -47.63 -1.36
N LEU A 11 6.94 -47.05 -2.53
CA LEU A 11 7.44 -45.71 -2.75
C LEU A 11 6.33 -44.73 -2.31
N TYR A 12 6.49 -44.11 -1.15
CA TYR A 12 5.67 -42.97 -0.77
C TYR A 12 6.21 -41.71 -1.45
N ILE A 13 5.52 -41.27 -2.49
CA ILE A 13 5.69 -39.92 -3.01
C ILE A 13 4.77 -39.06 -2.15
N SER A 14 5.28 -38.43 -1.10
CA SER A 14 4.61 -37.31 -0.50
C SER A 14 4.90 -36.09 -1.35
N GLU A 15 3.89 -35.58 -2.07
CA GLU A 15 3.88 -34.15 -2.36
C GLU A 15 3.84 -33.47 -0.98
N ILE A 16 5.02 -33.01 -0.54
CA ILE A 16 5.02 -31.88 0.36
C ILE A 16 4.48 -30.77 -0.54
N ALA A 17 3.17 -30.52 -0.47
CA ALA A 17 2.67 -29.22 -0.80
C ALA A 17 3.50 -28.28 0.07
N GLY A 18 4.53 -27.68 -0.52
CA GLY A 18 5.15 -26.50 0.05
C GLY A 18 3.99 -25.58 0.35
N PRO A 19 4.05 -24.74 1.42
CA PRO A 19 3.00 -23.81 1.68
C PRO A 19 2.74 -23.10 0.35
N ALA A 20 1.56 -23.34 -0.22
CA ALA A 20 1.14 -22.72 -1.45
C ALA A 20 1.31 -21.24 -1.21
N ASP A 21 2.24 -20.63 -1.94
CA ASP A 21 2.42 -19.21 -2.09
C ASP A 21 2.00 -18.39 -0.85
N ALA A 22 2.65 -18.66 0.29
CA ALA A 22 2.64 -17.70 1.37
C ALA A 22 3.31 -16.45 0.78
N VAL A 23 2.50 -15.48 0.36
CA VAL A 23 2.95 -14.11 0.15
C VAL A 23 3.89 -13.83 1.34
N PRO A 24 5.14 -13.43 1.11
CA PRO A 24 6.06 -13.17 2.21
C PRO A 24 5.32 -12.33 3.24
N GLN A 25 5.22 -12.81 4.49
CA GLN A 25 4.39 -12.19 5.54
C GLN A 25 4.89 -10.79 5.92
N ASP A 26 5.95 -10.36 5.27
CA ASP A 26 6.70 -9.13 5.51
C ASP A 26 6.34 -8.00 4.52
N LEU A 27 5.43 -8.23 3.56
CA LEU A 27 4.98 -7.20 2.62
C LEU A 27 3.59 -6.69 2.98
N PRO A 28 3.30 -5.42 2.69
CA PRO A 28 1.95 -4.88 2.82
C PRO A 28 0.99 -5.64 1.89
N ASP A 29 -0.24 -5.83 2.35
CA ASP A 29 -1.22 -6.67 1.68
C ASP A 29 -2.43 -5.82 1.25
N PHE A 30 -2.42 -5.40 -0.03
CA PHE A 30 -3.51 -4.62 -0.63
C PHE A 30 -4.81 -5.40 -0.81
N THR A 31 -4.83 -6.71 -0.54
CA THR A 31 -6.06 -7.51 -0.60
C THR A 31 -6.89 -7.42 0.67
N LEU A 32 -6.29 -6.92 1.75
CA LEU A 32 -6.96 -6.71 3.02
C LEU A 32 -7.90 -5.50 2.98
N ASN A 33 -8.87 -5.48 3.87
CA ASN A 33 -9.70 -4.31 4.07
C ASN A 33 -8.87 -3.17 4.66
N PRO A 34 -8.98 -1.95 4.12
CA PRO A 34 -8.25 -0.80 4.64
C PRO A 34 -8.71 -0.39 6.04
N ASN A 35 -7.78 0.13 6.85
CA ASN A 35 -8.00 0.45 8.26
C ASN A 35 -8.99 1.61 8.47
N TYR A 36 -9.00 2.60 7.58
CA TYR A 36 -9.77 3.85 7.71
C TYR A 36 -10.87 3.98 6.64
N GLY A 37 -11.10 2.97 5.83
CA GLY A 37 -12.23 2.89 4.91
C GLY A 37 -11.88 3.01 3.43
N VAL A 38 -12.94 3.11 2.64
CA VAL A 38 -12.92 3.12 1.17
C VAL A 38 -13.74 4.29 0.67
N VAL A 39 -13.31 4.93 -0.40
CA VAL A 39 -14.08 5.96 -1.11
C VAL A 39 -14.10 5.69 -2.61
N ASP A 40 -15.22 6.00 -3.23
CA ASP A 40 -15.36 6.04 -4.69
C ASP A 40 -15.30 7.52 -5.13
N LEU A 41 -14.26 7.88 -5.90
CA LEU A 41 -14.07 9.24 -6.43
C LEU A 41 -14.14 9.23 -7.95
N VAL A 42 -14.86 10.18 -8.50
CA VAL A 42 -14.92 10.44 -9.94
C VAL A 42 -14.20 11.76 -10.19
N SER A 43 -13.36 11.83 -11.24
CA SER A 43 -12.65 13.08 -11.59
C SER A 43 -13.57 14.30 -11.58
N GLY A 44 -13.14 15.36 -10.95
CA GLY A 44 -13.96 16.54 -10.61
C GLY A 44 -14.71 16.41 -9.29
N PHE A 45 -14.33 15.45 -8.43
CA PHE A 45 -14.99 15.22 -7.13
C PHE A 45 -14.97 16.43 -6.22
N GLN A 46 -15.97 16.50 -5.36
CA GLN A 46 -16.10 17.53 -4.32
C GLN A 46 -16.52 16.87 -2.98
N PRO A 47 -15.97 17.31 -1.83
CA PRO A 47 -14.94 18.35 -1.68
C PRO A 47 -13.58 17.92 -2.25
N ASP A 48 -12.80 18.89 -2.72
CA ASP A 48 -11.41 18.73 -3.08
C ASP A 48 -10.56 19.70 -2.23
N PRO A 49 -9.63 19.20 -1.39
CA PRO A 49 -9.26 17.79 -1.21
C PRO A 49 -10.31 16.96 -0.46
N HIS A 50 -10.38 15.67 -0.80
CA HIS A 50 -10.96 14.65 0.07
C HIS A 50 -9.95 14.32 1.17
N THR A 51 -10.37 14.34 2.45
CA THR A 51 -9.44 14.18 3.58
C THR A 51 -9.84 13.05 4.51
N VAL A 52 -8.84 12.38 5.08
CA VAL A 52 -9.03 11.30 6.05
C VAL A 52 -8.01 11.44 7.18
N ASN A 53 -8.49 11.43 8.43
CA ASN A 53 -7.61 11.36 9.59
C ASN A 53 -7.13 9.92 9.76
N VAL A 54 -5.82 9.75 9.88
CA VAL A 54 -5.16 8.44 10.06
C VAL A 54 -4.13 8.52 11.18
N THR A 55 -3.73 7.37 11.68
CA THR A 55 -2.51 7.23 12.47
C THR A 55 -1.46 6.63 11.54
N ALA A 56 -0.41 7.37 11.27
CA ALA A 56 0.69 6.92 10.41
C ALA A 56 1.53 5.84 11.10
N GLY A 57 2.24 5.05 10.31
CA GLY A 57 3.15 4.03 10.80
C GLY A 57 2.56 2.63 10.86
N GLY A 58 3.36 1.72 11.38
CA GLY A 58 3.00 0.31 11.48
C GLY A 58 4.22 -0.56 11.79
N GLU A 59 4.01 -1.88 11.74
CA GLU A 59 5.03 -2.87 12.10
C GLU A 59 5.80 -3.41 10.89
N TYR A 60 5.41 -3.01 9.66
CA TYR A 60 6.01 -3.50 8.42
C TYR A 60 6.98 -2.48 7.86
N ASN A 61 8.17 -2.94 7.55
CA ASN A 61 9.22 -2.11 7.00
C ASN A 61 9.01 -1.93 5.49
N ALA A 62 8.79 -0.68 5.05
CA ALA A 62 8.57 -0.35 3.65
C ALA A 62 9.82 -0.53 2.76
N TYR A 63 11.03 -0.63 3.33
CA TYR A 63 12.27 -0.87 2.58
C TYR A 63 12.27 -2.19 1.78
N GLN A 64 11.34 -3.09 2.07
CA GLN A 64 11.16 -4.31 1.27
C GLN A 64 10.55 -4.04 -0.11
N ILE A 65 9.90 -2.89 -0.29
CA ILE A 65 9.44 -2.39 -1.57
C ILE A 65 10.56 -1.51 -2.14
N PRO A 66 11.09 -1.80 -3.34
CA PRO A 66 12.18 -1.01 -3.90
C PRO A 66 11.86 0.47 -3.99
N GLY A 67 12.70 1.31 -3.37
CA GLY A 67 12.56 2.77 -3.36
C GLY A 67 11.65 3.34 -2.28
N CYS A 68 11.04 2.48 -1.43
CA CYS A 68 10.22 2.94 -0.32
C CYS A 68 11.01 2.98 0.99
N VAL A 69 10.57 3.83 1.91
CA VAL A 69 11.17 4.00 3.24
C VAL A 69 10.08 4.06 4.31
N GLY A 70 10.47 3.89 5.57
CA GLY A 70 9.61 4.02 6.74
C GLY A 70 8.89 2.74 7.14
N SER A 71 7.98 2.89 8.09
CA SER A 71 7.18 1.82 8.68
C SER A 71 5.70 2.01 8.36
N ILE A 72 5.02 0.97 7.91
CA ILE A 72 3.62 0.98 7.47
C ILE A 72 2.84 -0.17 8.10
N SER A 73 1.52 -0.08 8.10
CA SER A 73 0.63 -1.16 8.48
C SER A 73 0.61 -2.28 7.43
N ARG A 74 0.16 -3.48 7.82
CA ARG A 74 0.00 -4.59 6.87
C ARG A 74 -1.12 -4.34 5.86
N ALA A 75 -2.30 -3.96 6.36
CA ALA A 75 -3.42 -3.56 5.52
C ALA A 75 -3.24 -2.13 5.02
N PRO A 76 -3.81 -1.75 3.88
CA PRO A 76 -3.88 -0.34 3.50
C PRO A 76 -4.51 0.51 4.61
N ASP A 77 -4.09 1.74 4.74
CA ASP A 77 -4.79 2.68 5.61
C ASP A 77 -6.07 3.15 4.94
N TYR A 78 -6.02 3.45 3.67
CA TYR A 78 -7.18 3.91 2.91
C TYR A 78 -7.19 3.35 1.50
N ARG A 79 -8.39 3.21 0.93
CA ARG A 79 -8.58 2.77 -0.45
C ARG A 79 -9.38 3.78 -1.23
N VAL A 80 -8.89 4.16 -2.40
CA VAL A 80 -9.59 5.04 -3.33
C VAL A 80 -9.89 4.25 -4.61
N ASN A 81 -11.17 4.08 -4.92
CA ASN A 81 -11.62 3.61 -6.22
C ASN A 81 -11.84 4.85 -7.09
N PHE A 82 -10.92 5.12 -7.99
CA PHE A 82 -10.93 6.32 -8.81
C PHE A 82 -11.48 6.05 -10.20
N THR A 83 -12.31 6.95 -10.68
CA THR A 83 -12.76 6.97 -12.08
C THR A 83 -12.20 8.23 -12.75
N ALA A 84 -11.25 8.03 -13.68
CA ALA A 84 -10.63 9.12 -14.42
C ALA A 84 -11.63 9.81 -15.35
N GLY A 85 -11.50 11.12 -15.51
CA GLY A 85 -12.33 11.94 -16.39
C GLY A 85 -11.58 12.41 -17.64
N GLU A 86 -12.32 13.00 -18.56
CA GLU A 86 -11.78 13.53 -19.84
C GLU A 86 -10.99 14.83 -19.67
N ALA A 87 -11.13 15.51 -18.53
CA ALA A 87 -10.46 16.79 -18.26
C ALA A 87 -8.94 16.64 -18.07
N GLY A 88 -8.44 15.41 -17.89
CA GLY A 88 -7.00 15.15 -17.74
C GLY A 88 -6.42 15.74 -16.46
N LEU A 89 -7.22 15.83 -15.40
CA LEU A 89 -6.75 16.29 -14.08
C LEU A 89 -5.81 15.25 -13.46
N PRO A 90 -4.79 15.69 -12.71
CA PRO A 90 -3.94 14.78 -11.96
C PRO A 90 -4.70 14.18 -10.77
N LEU A 91 -4.17 13.09 -10.20
CA LEU A 91 -4.59 12.58 -8.91
C LEU A 91 -3.40 12.66 -7.96
N ILE A 92 -3.56 13.42 -6.88
CA ILE A 92 -2.50 13.77 -5.93
C ILE A 92 -2.86 13.19 -4.59
N PHE A 93 -1.93 12.43 -4.02
CA PHE A 93 -1.99 11.96 -2.64
C PHE A 93 -0.92 12.66 -1.84
N SER A 94 -1.27 13.25 -0.72
CA SER A 94 -0.31 13.82 0.23
C SER A 94 -0.72 13.52 1.66
N ALA A 95 0.24 13.47 2.56
CA ALA A 95 -0.02 13.38 3.98
C ALA A 95 0.46 14.65 4.67
N GLN A 96 -0.23 15.06 5.72
CA GLN A 96 0.15 16.18 6.58
C GLN A 96 0.25 15.71 8.01
N SER A 97 1.38 15.97 8.65
CA SER A 97 1.67 15.65 10.04
C SER A 97 2.70 16.62 10.61
N ASP A 98 2.74 16.77 11.93
CA ASP A 98 3.83 17.47 12.62
C ASP A 98 5.10 16.60 12.72
N ALA A 99 5.01 15.32 12.38
CA ALA A 99 6.11 14.36 12.37
C ALA A 99 6.48 13.98 10.94
N ASP A 100 7.65 13.37 10.80
CA ASP A 100 8.18 12.83 9.56
C ASP A 100 7.37 11.60 9.13
N THR A 101 6.69 11.70 7.99
CA THR A 101 5.78 10.67 7.46
C THR A 101 6.16 10.24 6.06
N THR A 102 5.67 9.09 5.65
CA THR A 102 5.91 8.52 4.33
C THR A 102 4.59 8.13 3.66
N LEU A 103 4.57 8.06 2.34
CA LEU A 103 3.48 7.47 1.57
C LEU A 103 3.97 6.27 0.77
N VAL A 104 3.17 5.22 0.82
CA VAL A 104 3.30 4.06 -0.06
C VAL A 104 1.96 3.83 -0.73
N ILE A 105 1.95 3.71 -2.05
CA ILE A 105 0.73 3.49 -2.83
C ILE A 105 0.93 2.29 -3.75
N ASN A 106 -0.03 1.36 -3.74
CA ASN A 106 -0.22 0.41 -4.81
C ASN A 106 -1.27 0.98 -5.76
N ASP A 107 -0.86 1.35 -6.97
CA ASP A 107 -1.69 2.05 -7.94
C ASP A 107 -2.65 1.13 -8.71
N ALA A 108 -3.54 1.71 -9.50
CA ALA A 108 -4.54 0.99 -10.29
C ALA A 108 -3.95 0.06 -11.36
N ALA A 109 -2.67 0.19 -11.70
CA ALA A 109 -1.93 -0.69 -12.60
C ALA A 109 -1.13 -1.77 -11.86
N GLY A 110 -1.15 -1.75 -10.52
CA GLY A 110 -0.43 -2.68 -9.65
C GLY A 110 1.02 -2.30 -9.38
N ASN A 111 1.41 -1.06 -9.68
CA ASN A 111 2.75 -0.57 -9.38
C ASN A 111 2.82 -0.02 -7.95
N TRP A 112 3.99 -0.15 -7.33
CA TRP A 112 4.30 0.46 -6.06
C TRP A 112 4.99 1.81 -6.28
N VAL A 113 4.47 2.86 -5.65
CA VAL A 113 5.00 4.22 -5.70
C VAL A 113 5.12 4.74 -4.27
N CYS A 114 6.23 5.39 -3.96
CA CYS A 114 6.53 5.87 -2.61
C CYS A 114 7.13 7.25 -2.65
N ASP A 115 6.93 7.98 -1.57
CA ASP A 115 7.54 9.28 -1.32
C ASP A 115 7.60 9.55 0.20
N ASP A 116 8.56 10.38 0.62
CA ASP A 116 8.71 10.80 2.02
C ASP A 116 8.75 12.33 2.19
N ASP A 117 9.36 13.07 1.29
CA ASP A 117 9.62 14.52 1.44
C ASP A 117 9.09 15.36 0.27
N GLY A 118 8.27 14.81 -0.62
CA GLY A 118 7.80 15.49 -1.85
C GLY A 118 6.67 16.49 -1.64
N GLY A 119 6.16 16.65 -0.42
CA GLY A 119 5.10 17.59 -0.08
C GLY A 119 5.58 19.03 0.02
N ASN A 120 4.64 19.95 0.20
CA ASN A 120 4.93 21.38 0.27
C ASN A 120 5.43 21.81 1.66
N GLU A 121 5.19 21.05 2.70
CA GLU A 121 5.50 21.38 4.08
C GLU A 121 6.33 20.30 4.77
N GLY A 122 7.49 20.70 5.27
CA GLY A 122 8.32 19.91 6.16
C GLY A 122 8.76 18.58 5.58
N LEU A 123 8.67 17.55 6.40
CA LEU A 123 9.04 16.17 6.12
C LEU A 123 7.77 15.35 5.81
N ASN A 124 6.94 15.86 4.92
CA ASN A 124 5.67 15.24 4.54
C ASN A 124 5.66 14.84 3.06
N PRO A 125 5.09 13.67 2.73
CA PRO A 125 5.14 13.13 1.39
C PRO A 125 4.03 13.65 0.48
N SER A 126 4.30 13.60 -0.84
CA SER A 126 3.31 13.83 -1.89
C SER A 126 3.60 13.02 -3.15
N ILE A 127 2.61 12.30 -3.63
CA ILE A 127 2.68 11.51 -4.86
C ILE A 127 1.65 12.05 -5.85
N THR A 128 2.11 12.40 -7.05
CA THR A 128 1.26 12.92 -8.13
C THR A 128 1.21 11.94 -9.31
N PHE A 129 0.03 11.45 -9.62
CA PHE A 129 -0.26 10.75 -10.86
C PHE A 129 -0.75 11.78 -11.88
N THR A 130 0.11 12.18 -12.82
CA THR A 130 -0.22 13.22 -13.80
C THR A 130 -1.25 12.78 -14.83
N THR A 131 -1.33 11.49 -15.09
CA THR A 131 -2.31 10.83 -15.96
C THR A 131 -2.89 9.62 -15.23
N PRO A 132 -3.74 9.85 -14.21
CA PRO A 132 -4.26 8.75 -13.44
C PRO A 132 -5.17 7.87 -14.28
N VAL A 133 -5.09 6.56 -14.08
CA VAL A 133 -5.99 5.60 -14.71
C VAL A 133 -7.10 5.23 -13.74
N SER A 134 -8.27 4.87 -14.27
CA SER A 134 -9.37 4.38 -13.44
C SER A 134 -9.01 3.06 -12.79
N GLY A 135 -9.33 2.90 -11.52
CA GLY A 135 -9.10 1.69 -10.77
C GLY A 135 -8.88 1.95 -9.28
N GLN A 136 -8.34 0.94 -8.61
CA GLN A 136 -8.12 0.94 -7.17
C GLN A 136 -6.71 1.45 -6.85
N TYR A 137 -6.64 2.36 -5.89
CA TYR A 137 -5.41 2.86 -5.28
C TYR A 137 -5.45 2.51 -3.80
N ASP A 138 -4.51 1.70 -3.36
CA ASP A 138 -4.34 1.35 -1.95
C ASP A 138 -3.22 2.19 -1.36
N VAL A 139 -3.52 2.88 -0.24
CA VAL A 139 -2.67 3.91 0.34
C VAL A 139 -2.27 3.54 1.76
N TRP A 140 -0.99 3.62 2.05
CA TRP A 140 -0.41 3.52 3.39
C TRP A 140 0.25 4.85 3.74
N VAL A 141 -0.07 5.37 4.92
CA VAL A 141 0.61 6.52 5.51
C VAL A 141 1.57 6.00 6.57
N GLY A 142 2.84 6.00 6.25
CA GLY A 142 3.88 5.49 7.12
C GLY A 142 4.49 6.55 8.03
N SER A 143 5.20 6.10 9.06
CA SER A 143 6.14 6.92 9.82
C SER A 143 7.56 6.69 9.30
N TYR A 144 8.36 7.75 9.18
CA TYR A 144 9.76 7.60 8.80
C TYR A 144 10.55 6.84 9.88
N ALA A 145 10.34 7.19 11.14
CA ALA A 145 10.94 6.51 12.27
C ALA A 145 10.15 5.27 12.68
N GLU A 146 10.85 4.15 12.85
CA GLU A 146 10.27 2.91 13.33
C GLU A 146 9.70 3.05 14.75
N GLY A 147 8.50 2.55 14.96
CA GLY A 147 7.83 2.57 16.25
C GLY A 147 7.11 3.88 16.58
N ASP A 148 7.15 4.86 15.70
CA ASP A 148 6.36 6.08 15.81
C ASP A 148 4.98 5.89 15.17
N TYR A 149 3.96 6.47 15.81
CA TYR A 149 2.58 6.42 15.35
C TYR A 149 1.96 7.82 15.40
N PRO A 150 2.45 8.75 14.58
CA PRO A 150 1.95 10.12 14.60
C PRO A 150 0.54 10.21 13.99
N ALA A 151 -0.24 11.18 14.48
CA ALA A 151 -1.46 11.57 13.81
C ALA A 151 -1.13 12.26 12.49
N ALA A 152 -1.86 11.91 11.45
CA ALA A 152 -1.71 12.49 10.13
C ALA A 152 -3.07 12.69 9.45
N VAL A 153 -3.10 13.54 8.45
CA VAL A 153 -4.24 13.73 7.58
C VAL A 153 -3.81 13.32 6.16
N LEU A 154 -4.46 12.31 5.62
CA LEU A 154 -4.33 11.94 4.20
C LEU A 154 -5.21 12.86 3.37
N HIS A 155 -4.67 13.45 2.34
CA HIS A 155 -5.36 14.27 1.35
C HIS A 155 -5.35 13.57 -0.01
N VAL A 156 -6.49 13.57 -0.67
CA VAL A 156 -6.64 13.14 -2.07
C VAL A 156 -7.22 14.31 -2.84
N SER A 157 -6.51 14.80 -3.85
CA SER A 157 -6.84 16.03 -4.58
C SER A 157 -6.55 15.90 -6.07
N GLU A 158 -7.24 16.69 -6.88
CA GLU A 158 -6.91 16.91 -8.28
C GLU A 158 -6.27 18.30 -8.51
N LEU A 159 -6.18 19.14 -7.47
CA LEU A 159 -5.79 20.54 -7.57
C LEU A 159 -4.50 20.86 -6.81
N THR A 160 -4.30 20.33 -5.63
CA THR A 160 -3.20 20.73 -4.73
C THR A 160 -2.57 19.55 -4.00
N SER A 161 -1.27 19.71 -3.68
CA SER A 161 -0.56 18.95 -2.65
C SER A 161 -0.46 19.79 -1.38
N ASN A 162 -0.47 19.16 -0.22
CA ASN A 162 -0.13 19.79 1.06
C ASN A 162 1.32 19.61 1.37
#